data_45633c28a5a5f04b8610b1e4860b9a78
#
_entry.id   45633c28a5a5f04b8610b1e4860b9a78
#
_cell.length_a   1.000
_cell.length_b   1.000
_cell.length_c   1.000
_cell.angle_alpha   90.00
_cell.angle_beta   90.00
_cell.angle_gamma   90.00
#
_symmetry.space_group_name_H-M   'P 1'
#
loop_
_entity.id
_entity.type
_entity.pdbx_description
1 polymer ?
#
loop_
_entity_poly.entity_id
_entity_poly.type
_entity_poly.pdbx_seq_one_letter_code
_entity_poly.pdbx_strand_id
1 'polypeptide(L)'
;MSDGPSNLIEVDYAPPRDGHAFQHMVAASSSFETVLGTIRTVLSEADMWIIHEIDPQMLLRRGGYIIARTRQILFFHPRYMVRLLGADPAALLEAPLKVVVTEGANAVTVRWPVPGLLFDRYGHDDLSLLGRELELIYAAIADRLT
;
A
#
# COMPACT_ATOMS: atom_id res chain seq x y z
N MET A 1 21.87 -0.40 27.13
CA MET A 1 22.43 0.36 26.04
C MET A 1 21.32 0.89 25.14
N SER A 2 21.39 2.13 24.78
CA SER A 2 20.36 2.74 23.96
C SER A 2 20.50 2.26 22.51
N ASP A 3 19.41 1.83 21.92
CA ASP A 3 19.37 1.28 20.55
C ASP A 3 19.17 2.37 19.49
N GLY A 4 19.55 3.60 19.81
CA GLY A 4 19.42 4.69 18.87
C GLY A 4 19.90 6.00 19.49
N PRO A 5 19.85 7.09 18.74
CA PRO A 5 20.23 8.39 19.27
C PRO A 5 19.33 8.79 20.42
N SER A 6 19.91 9.40 21.45
CA SER A 6 19.17 9.83 22.64
C SER A 6 18.19 10.97 22.33
N ASN A 7 18.40 11.69 21.21
CA ASN A 7 17.56 12.79 20.78
C ASN A 7 17.04 12.48 19.38
N LEU A 8 15.80 11.96 19.31
CA LEU A 8 15.13 11.72 18.06
C LEU A 8 14.40 12.98 17.61
N ILE A 9 14.46 13.24 16.32
CA ILE A 9 13.79 14.39 15.70
C ILE A 9 12.44 13.94 15.17
N GLU A 10 11.37 14.55 15.65
CA GLU A 10 10.04 14.31 15.12
C GLU A 10 9.91 14.97 13.75
N VAL A 11 9.46 14.20 12.75
CA VAL A 11 9.27 14.71 11.39
C VAL A 11 8.00 15.53 11.31
N ASP A 12 8.11 16.76 10.83
CA ASP A 12 6.98 17.62 10.54
C ASP A 12 6.34 17.23 9.21
N TYR A 13 5.10 16.77 9.25
CA TYR A 13 4.37 16.43 8.03
C TYR A 13 3.78 17.68 7.39
N ALA A 14 3.99 17.82 6.08
CA ALA A 14 3.22 18.79 5.31
C ALA A 14 1.73 18.40 5.35
N PRO A 15 0.81 19.37 5.25
CA PRO A 15 -0.60 19.05 5.06
C PRO A 15 -0.78 18.20 3.81
N PRO A 16 -1.51 17.07 3.89
CA PRO A 16 -1.68 16.21 2.72
C PRO A 16 -2.47 16.92 1.64
N ARG A 17 -2.07 16.70 0.40
CA ARG A 17 -2.85 17.10 -0.76
C ARG A 17 -3.77 15.94 -1.13
N ASP A 18 -5.06 16.20 -1.17
CA ASP A 18 -6.04 15.19 -1.54
C ASP A 18 -6.43 15.30 -3.01
N GLY A 19 -7.06 14.28 -3.54
CA GLY A 19 -7.62 14.30 -4.89
C GLY A 19 -6.64 13.99 -6.01
N HIS A 20 -5.53 13.35 -5.72
CA HIS A 20 -4.63 12.85 -6.78
C HIS A 20 -5.34 11.75 -7.59
N ALA A 21 -5.44 11.94 -8.92
CA ALA A 21 -6.11 10.98 -9.80
C ALA A 21 -5.41 9.62 -9.83
N PHE A 22 -4.10 9.57 -9.58
CA PHE A 22 -3.30 8.35 -9.63
C PHE A 22 -3.29 7.57 -8.31
N GLN A 23 -3.97 8.06 -7.30
CA GLN A 23 -3.92 7.52 -5.95
C GLN A 23 -5.33 7.45 -5.35
N HIS A 24 -5.61 6.38 -4.61
CA HIS A 24 -6.84 6.25 -3.85
C HIS A 24 -6.54 6.33 -2.35
N MET A 25 -7.45 6.94 -1.59
CA MET A 25 -7.29 7.10 -0.15
C MET A 25 -8.59 6.80 0.57
N VAL A 26 -8.48 6.06 1.67
CA VAL A 26 -9.58 5.75 2.58
C VAL A 26 -9.19 6.18 3.98
N ALA A 27 -10.09 6.86 4.68
CA ALA A 27 -9.94 7.15 6.10
C ALA A 27 -10.77 6.15 6.91
N ALA A 28 -10.11 5.43 7.81
CA ALA A 28 -10.75 4.43 8.66
C ALA A 28 -10.79 4.93 10.11
N SER A 29 -11.89 4.64 10.80
CA SER A 29 -12.08 5.03 12.20
C SER A 29 -11.55 3.99 13.19
N SER A 30 -11.23 2.79 12.73
CA SER A 30 -10.66 1.72 13.55
C SER A 30 -9.20 2.00 13.93
N SER A 31 -8.68 1.26 14.88
CA SER A 31 -7.28 1.39 15.28
C SER A 31 -6.33 0.96 14.18
N PHE A 32 -5.10 1.42 14.26
CA PHE A 32 -4.04 1.06 13.31
C PHE A 32 -3.89 -0.47 13.19
N GLU A 33 -3.84 -1.18 14.30
CA GLU A 33 -3.70 -2.64 14.31
C GLU A 33 -4.92 -3.33 13.71
N THR A 34 -6.12 -2.83 13.98
CA THR A 34 -7.36 -3.36 13.41
C THR A 34 -7.38 -3.19 11.90
N VAL A 35 -6.97 -2.01 11.41
CA VAL A 35 -6.90 -1.74 9.97
C VAL A 35 -5.91 -2.70 9.29
N LEU A 36 -4.72 -2.89 9.85
CA LEU A 36 -3.75 -3.85 9.31
C LEU A 36 -4.34 -5.26 9.26
N GLY A 37 -4.97 -5.69 10.35
CA GLY A 37 -5.60 -7.01 10.41
C GLY A 37 -6.69 -7.18 9.36
N THR A 38 -7.51 -6.17 9.15
CA THR A 38 -8.56 -6.17 8.13
C THR A 38 -7.96 -6.31 6.73
N ILE A 39 -6.92 -5.55 6.42
CA ILE A 39 -6.27 -5.62 5.11
C ILE A 39 -5.68 -7.01 4.88
N ARG A 40 -4.99 -7.57 5.87
CA ARG A 40 -4.43 -8.92 5.76
C ARG A 40 -5.52 -9.97 5.52
N THR A 41 -6.66 -9.84 6.19
CA THR A 41 -7.79 -10.75 6.02
C THR A 41 -8.37 -10.67 4.61
N VAL A 42 -8.60 -9.45 4.11
CA VAL A 42 -9.13 -9.24 2.75
C VAL A 42 -8.18 -9.82 1.71
N LEU A 43 -6.87 -9.58 1.85
CA LEU A 43 -5.89 -10.12 0.93
C LEU A 43 -5.87 -11.65 0.94
N SER A 44 -5.99 -12.27 2.11
CA SER A 44 -6.09 -13.72 2.23
C SER A 44 -7.35 -14.26 1.56
N GLU A 45 -8.51 -13.62 1.79
CA GLU A 45 -9.78 -14.00 1.17
C GLU A 45 -9.75 -13.86 -0.36
N ALA A 46 -9.00 -12.89 -0.86
CA ALA A 46 -8.83 -12.65 -2.30
C ALA A 46 -7.74 -13.54 -2.92
N ASP A 47 -7.18 -14.45 -2.14
CA ASP A 47 -6.08 -15.34 -2.56
C ASP A 47 -4.87 -14.55 -3.07
N MET A 48 -4.51 -13.49 -2.35
CA MET A 48 -3.30 -12.74 -2.59
C MET A 48 -2.25 -13.12 -1.54
N TRP A 49 -0.99 -13.13 -1.96
CA TRP A 49 0.13 -13.39 -1.06
C TRP A 49 0.73 -12.07 -0.58
N ILE A 50 0.88 -11.95 0.73
CA ILE A 50 1.67 -10.85 1.28
C ILE A 50 3.14 -11.21 1.10
N ILE A 51 3.81 -10.42 0.28
CA ILE A 51 5.22 -10.64 -0.05
C ILE A 51 6.10 -10.14 1.09
N HIS A 52 5.78 -8.95 1.62
CA HIS A 52 6.57 -8.31 2.66
C HIS A 52 5.76 -7.19 3.30
N GLU A 53 6.05 -6.92 4.57
CA GLU A 53 5.56 -5.73 5.27
C GLU A 53 6.75 -4.89 5.68
N ILE A 54 6.74 -3.62 5.30
CA ILE A 54 7.82 -2.69 5.62
C ILE A 54 7.37 -1.82 6.79
N ASP A 55 8.25 -1.67 7.77
CA ASP A 55 8.07 -0.78 8.91
C ASP A 55 8.94 0.45 8.74
N PRO A 56 8.41 1.55 8.18
CA PRO A 56 9.18 2.77 7.99
C PRO A 56 9.58 3.43 9.32
N GLN A 57 8.82 3.22 10.39
CA GLN A 57 9.16 3.77 11.70
C GLN A 57 10.52 3.26 12.18
N MET A 58 10.78 1.96 12.00
CA MET A 58 12.05 1.35 12.36
C MET A 58 13.19 1.96 11.55
N LEU A 59 12.99 2.15 10.24
CA LEU A 59 13.99 2.74 9.37
C LEU A 59 14.31 4.17 9.78
N LEU A 60 13.28 4.97 10.00
CA LEU A 60 13.45 6.38 10.38
C LEU A 60 14.12 6.50 11.75
N ARG A 61 13.74 5.65 12.69
CA ARG A 61 14.34 5.64 14.03
C ARG A 61 15.84 5.36 13.97
N ARG A 62 16.26 4.44 13.12
CA ARG A 62 17.69 4.16 12.90
C ARG A 62 18.43 5.37 12.36
N GLY A 63 17.75 6.23 11.60
CA GLY A 63 18.31 7.48 11.08
C GLY A 63 18.19 8.66 12.04
N GLY A 64 17.59 8.49 13.18
CA GLY A 64 17.42 9.55 14.17
C GLY A 64 16.10 10.29 14.11
N TYR A 65 15.07 9.72 13.47
CA TYR A 65 13.78 10.39 13.25
C TYR A 65 12.62 9.59 13.84
N ILE A 66 11.58 10.33 14.23
CA ILE A 66 10.31 9.76 14.66
C ILE A 66 9.23 10.17 13.66
N ILE A 67 8.45 9.19 13.20
CA ILE A 67 7.27 9.39 12.36
C ILE A 67 6.05 8.75 13.00
N ALA A 68 4.87 9.09 12.48
CA ALA A 68 3.63 8.44 12.86
C ALA A 68 3.68 6.93 12.54
N ARG A 69 2.87 6.14 13.24
CA ARG A 69 2.77 4.70 12.97
C ARG A 69 2.40 4.51 11.51
N THR A 70 3.24 3.77 10.79
CA THR A 70 3.11 3.56 9.36
C THR A 70 3.52 2.13 9.03
N ARG A 71 2.82 1.53 8.08
CA ARG A 71 3.17 0.21 7.55
C ARG A 71 2.91 0.18 6.05
N GLN A 72 3.82 -0.43 5.30
CA GLN A 72 3.61 -0.70 3.88
C GLN A 72 3.44 -2.20 3.72
N ILE A 73 2.34 -2.63 3.10
CA ILE A 73 2.08 -4.04 2.81
C ILE A 73 2.25 -4.23 1.31
N LEU A 74 3.20 -5.08 0.93
CA LEU A 74 3.45 -5.46 -0.46
C LEU A 74 2.81 -6.81 -0.71
N PHE A 75 1.99 -6.92 -1.75
CA PHE A 75 1.26 -8.13 -2.04
C PHE A 75 1.13 -8.38 -3.53
N PHE A 76 1.07 -9.64 -3.91
CA PHE A 76 0.79 -10.07 -5.27
C PHE A 76 0.47 -11.56 -5.26
N HIS A 77 0.28 -12.15 -6.45
CA HIS A 77 0.13 -13.60 -6.58
C HIS A 77 0.75 -14.06 -7.91
N PRO A 78 1.41 -15.23 -7.92
CA PRO A 78 2.04 -15.74 -9.14
C PRO A 78 1.11 -15.82 -10.36
N ARG A 79 -0.20 -16.08 -10.17
CA ARG A 79 -1.15 -16.13 -11.28
C ARG A 79 -1.24 -14.83 -12.06
N TYR A 80 -1.08 -13.69 -11.41
CA TYR A 80 -1.03 -12.38 -12.07
C TYR A 80 0.35 -12.08 -12.64
N MET A 81 1.40 -12.52 -11.95
CA MET A 81 2.77 -12.33 -12.41
C MET A 81 3.02 -13.03 -13.75
N VAL A 82 2.52 -14.23 -13.92
CA VAL A 82 2.66 -14.98 -15.18
C VAL A 82 1.97 -14.24 -16.32
N ARG A 83 0.78 -13.70 -16.10
CA ARG A 83 0.05 -12.92 -17.09
C ARG A 83 0.79 -11.63 -17.45
N LEU A 84 1.32 -10.94 -16.43
CA LEU A 84 2.08 -9.72 -16.61
C LEU A 84 3.32 -9.98 -17.48
N LEU A 85 4.10 -10.99 -17.13
CA LEU A 85 5.32 -11.33 -17.87
C LEU A 85 5.01 -11.78 -19.29
N GLY A 86 3.88 -12.44 -19.51
CA GLY A 86 3.45 -12.87 -20.84
C GLY A 86 2.97 -11.71 -21.72
N ALA A 87 2.56 -10.59 -21.12
CA ALA A 87 2.12 -9.41 -21.86
C ALA A 87 3.28 -8.46 -22.16
N ASP A 88 4.02 -8.04 -21.12
CA ASP A 88 5.18 -7.17 -21.24
C ASP A 88 6.03 -7.29 -19.95
N PRO A 89 7.20 -7.93 -20.02
CA PRO A 89 8.08 -8.06 -18.85
C PRO A 89 8.48 -6.74 -18.23
N ALA A 90 8.46 -5.64 -18.99
CA ALA A 90 8.78 -4.32 -18.44
C ALA A 90 7.80 -3.89 -17.36
N ALA A 91 6.56 -4.39 -17.41
CA ALA A 91 5.54 -4.09 -16.42
C ALA A 91 5.81 -4.72 -15.05
N LEU A 92 6.80 -5.57 -14.93
CA LEU A 92 7.24 -6.08 -13.63
C LEU A 92 7.64 -4.96 -12.68
N LEU A 93 7.99 -3.80 -13.22
CA LEU A 93 8.26 -2.60 -12.43
C LEU A 93 7.08 -2.19 -11.55
N GLU A 94 5.85 -2.53 -11.95
CA GLU A 94 4.63 -2.18 -11.22
C GLU A 94 4.22 -3.21 -10.18
N ALA A 95 4.95 -4.31 -10.05
CA ALA A 95 4.65 -5.38 -9.08
C ALA A 95 5.83 -5.57 -8.11
N PRO A 96 5.58 -5.93 -6.85
CA PRO A 96 4.28 -6.18 -6.26
C PRO A 96 3.44 -4.92 -6.06
N LEU A 97 2.15 -5.10 -5.79
CA LEU A 97 1.26 -4.01 -5.41
C LEU A 97 1.52 -3.63 -3.96
N LYS A 98 1.08 -2.44 -3.58
CA LYS A 98 1.35 -1.89 -2.26
C LYS A 98 0.12 -1.21 -1.70
N VAL A 99 -0.01 -1.27 -0.38
CA VAL A 99 -0.93 -0.44 0.39
C VAL A 99 -0.14 0.18 1.54
N VAL A 100 -0.37 1.47 1.79
CA VAL A 100 0.31 2.22 2.84
C VAL A 100 -0.71 2.64 3.87
N VAL A 101 -0.45 2.30 5.14
CA VAL A 101 -1.32 2.60 6.28
C VAL A 101 -0.58 3.54 7.20
N THR A 102 -1.21 4.66 7.54
CA THR A 102 -0.61 5.67 8.42
C THR A 102 -1.61 6.09 9.48
N GLU A 103 -1.19 6.08 10.74
CA GLU A 103 -2.00 6.56 11.85
C GLU A 103 -1.97 8.09 11.89
N GLY A 104 -3.14 8.70 11.83
CA GLY A 104 -3.29 10.14 12.01
C GLY A 104 -3.92 10.48 13.35
N ALA A 105 -4.09 11.76 13.61
CA ALA A 105 -4.67 12.23 14.89
C ALA A 105 -6.14 11.79 15.05
N ASN A 106 -6.92 11.78 13.96
CA ASN A 106 -8.35 11.51 14.01
C ASN A 106 -8.78 10.25 13.26
N ALA A 107 -7.92 9.72 12.41
CA ALA A 107 -8.24 8.56 11.58
C ALA A 107 -6.97 7.86 11.15
N VAL A 108 -7.11 6.60 10.77
CA VAL A 108 -6.07 5.84 10.09
C VAL A 108 -6.28 6.01 8.59
N THR A 109 -5.25 6.45 7.88
CA THR A 109 -5.31 6.68 6.44
C THR A 109 -4.72 5.50 5.70
N VAL A 110 -5.43 5.02 4.69
CA VAL A 110 -4.97 3.91 3.83
C VAL A 110 -4.90 4.42 2.40
N ARG A 111 -3.74 4.27 1.77
CA ARG A 111 -3.49 4.77 0.41
C ARG A 111 -2.92 3.68 -0.47
N TRP A 112 -3.28 3.73 -1.75
CA TRP A 112 -2.71 2.84 -2.76
C TRP A 112 -2.72 3.50 -4.13
N PRO A 113 -1.78 3.13 -5.02
CA PRO A 113 -1.82 3.62 -6.38
C PRO A 113 -2.96 2.97 -7.15
N VAL A 114 -3.57 3.69 -8.09
CA VAL A 114 -4.64 3.15 -8.93
C VAL A 114 -4.06 2.16 -9.94
N PRO A 115 -4.28 0.84 -9.82
CA PRO A 115 -3.62 -0.12 -10.69
C PRO A 115 -4.01 0.02 -12.17
N GLY A 116 -5.25 0.41 -12.45
CA GLY A 116 -5.65 0.67 -13.84
C GLY A 116 -4.76 1.70 -14.52
N LEU A 117 -4.45 2.79 -13.82
CA LEU A 117 -3.56 3.83 -14.38
C LEU A 117 -2.13 3.33 -14.54
N LEU A 118 -1.64 2.52 -13.59
CA LEU A 118 -0.29 1.96 -13.68
C LEU A 118 -0.11 1.10 -14.93
N PHE A 119 -1.07 0.21 -15.20
CA PHE A 119 -0.96 -0.75 -16.28
C PHE A 119 -1.42 -0.22 -17.63
N ASP A 120 -2.35 0.75 -17.66
CA ASP A 120 -2.81 1.37 -18.90
C ASP A 120 -1.68 2.08 -19.65
N ARG A 121 -0.66 2.56 -18.95
CA ARG A 121 0.48 3.26 -19.54
C ARG A 121 1.25 2.40 -20.55
N TYR A 122 1.17 1.09 -20.43
CA TYR A 122 1.90 0.16 -21.28
C TYR A 122 1.24 -0.04 -22.65
N GLY A 123 0.02 0.45 -22.83
CA GLY A 123 -0.68 0.35 -24.13
C GLY A 123 -0.97 -1.07 -24.58
N HIS A 124 -1.14 -2.01 -23.64
CA HIS A 124 -1.38 -3.42 -23.91
C HIS A 124 -2.71 -3.85 -23.29
N ASP A 125 -3.62 -4.39 -24.09
CA ASP A 125 -4.98 -4.72 -23.65
C ASP A 125 -5.00 -5.68 -22.46
N ASP A 126 -4.12 -6.68 -22.44
CA ASP A 126 -4.07 -7.66 -21.36
C ASP A 126 -3.60 -7.01 -20.06
N LEU A 127 -2.70 -6.04 -20.12
CA LEU A 127 -2.26 -5.30 -18.93
C LEU A 127 -3.34 -4.36 -18.42
N SER A 128 -4.08 -3.72 -19.32
CA SER A 128 -5.22 -2.88 -18.92
C SER A 128 -6.29 -3.72 -18.23
N LEU A 129 -6.57 -4.91 -18.75
CA LEU A 129 -7.50 -5.85 -18.11
C LEU A 129 -7.00 -6.27 -16.73
N LEU A 130 -5.72 -6.63 -16.62
CA LEU A 130 -5.09 -6.98 -15.34
C LEU A 130 -5.25 -5.86 -14.31
N GLY A 131 -4.99 -4.62 -14.72
CA GLY A 131 -5.14 -3.46 -13.85
C GLY A 131 -6.56 -3.32 -13.31
N ARG A 132 -7.57 -3.53 -14.15
CA ARG A 132 -8.98 -3.49 -13.72
C ARG A 132 -9.32 -4.61 -12.75
N GLU A 133 -8.80 -5.81 -12.95
CA GLU A 133 -9.01 -6.93 -12.01
C GLU A 133 -8.38 -6.64 -10.66
N LEU A 134 -7.18 -6.07 -10.64
CA LEU A 134 -6.48 -5.72 -9.41
C LEU A 134 -7.19 -4.58 -8.65
N GLU A 135 -7.89 -3.69 -9.34
CA GLU A 135 -8.72 -2.68 -8.70
C GLU A 135 -9.83 -3.29 -7.84
N LEU A 136 -10.36 -4.45 -8.22
CA LEU A 136 -11.39 -5.13 -7.45
C LEU A 136 -10.87 -5.59 -6.07
N ILE A 137 -9.60 -5.94 -5.99
CA ILE A 137 -8.97 -6.32 -4.72
C ILE A 137 -8.90 -5.12 -3.79
N TYR A 138 -8.47 -3.98 -4.31
CA TYR A 138 -8.44 -2.74 -3.54
C TYR A 138 -9.84 -2.28 -3.15
N ALA A 139 -10.83 -2.43 -4.03
CA ALA A 139 -12.21 -2.12 -3.72
C ALA A 139 -12.74 -2.96 -2.55
N ALA A 140 -12.37 -4.23 -2.49
CA ALA A 140 -12.72 -5.11 -1.38
C ALA A 140 -12.10 -4.63 -0.06
N ILE A 141 -10.87 -4.13 -0.10
CA ILE A 141 -10.22 -3.53 1.07
C ILE A 141 -11.01 -2.29 1.50
N ALA A 142 -11.30 -1.39 0.57
CA ALA A 142 -12.04 -0.15 0.87
C ALA A 142 -13.40 -0.45 1.50
N ASP A 143 -14.13 -1.40 0.94
CA ASP A 143 -15.46 -1.79 1.43
C ASP A 143 -15.41 -2.31 2.88
N ARG A 144 -14.37 -3.04 3.22
CA ARG A 144 -14.22 -3.61 4.56
C ARG A 144 -13.79 -2.58 5.59
N LEU A 145 -13.12 -1.50 5.16
CA LEU A 145 -12.63 -0.44 6.04
C LEU A 145 -13.67 0.65 6.32
N THR A 146 -14.70 0.72 5.52
CA THR A 146 -15.77 1.73 5.66
C THR A 146 -17.12 1.12 6.17
#